data_a8b3a2678da3eab2a95deca13b27ad66
#
_entry.id   a8b3a2678da3eab2a95deca13b27ad66
#
_cell.length_a   1.000
_cell.length_b   1.000
_cell.length_c   1.000
_cell.angle_alpha   90.00
_cell.angle_beta   90.00
_cell.angle_gamma   90.00
#
_symmetry.space_group_name_H-M   'P 1'
#
loop_
_entity.id
_entity.type
_entity.pdbx_description
1 polymer ?
#
loop_
_entity_poly.entity_id
_entity_poly.type
_entity_poly.pdbx_seq_one_letter_code
_entity_poly.pdbx_strand_id
1 'polypeptide(L)'
;HIPVEMFDTAQHIASRGPFLVAKKVLPAMRKRGDGSFFFSNNSSSLRGRKRMTGQSLYYPRVMMRTLAQVLTEEYSEHGVHVANVVIDGLIDSPGTHALPRARQNPEQVMNPVKIAEAFYYLHTQDRSVWTHELQLTPVSVKPSY
;
A
#
# COMPACT_ATOMS: atom_id res chain seq x y z
N HIS A 1 -13.44 -3.33 19.99
CA HIS A 1 -12.16 -3.04 20.60
C HIS A 1 -11.17 -4.16 20.37
N ILE A 2 -9.93 -3.80 20.13
CA ILE A 2 -8.82 -4.75 20.00
C ILE A 2 -7.93 -4.67 21.25
N PRO A 3 -7.28 -5.75 21.67
CA PRO A 3 -6.27 -5.72 22.72
C PRO A 3 -5.11 -4.79 22.37
N VAL A 4 -4.46 -4.21 23.38
CA VAL A 4 -3.33 -3.28 23.19
C VAL A 4 -2.18 -3.98 22.46
N GLU A 5 -1.93 -5.24 22.75
CA GLU A 5 -0.88 -6.05 22.14
C GLU A 5 -1.10 -6.23 20.61
N MET A 6 -2.36 -6.35 20.19
CA MET A 6 -2.70 -6.37 18.77
C MET A 6 -2.48 -5.02 18.10
N PHE A 7 -2.80 -3.92 18.79
CA PHE A 7 -2.51 -2.58 18.31
C PHE A 7 -1.00 -2.36 18.14
N ASP A 8 -0.19 -2.73 19.14
CA ASP A 8 1.27 -2.61 19.10
C ASP A 8 1.87 -3.46 17.97
N THR A 9 1.39 -4.69 17.81
CA THR A 9 1.79 -5.57 16.70
C THR A 9 1.47 -4.92 15.35
N ALA A 10 0.29 -4.32 15.21
CA ALA A 10 -0.11 -3.63 13.99
C ALA A 10 0.81 -2.43 13.69
N GLN A 11 1.20 -1.65 14.71
CA GLN A 11 2.14 -0.56 14.56
C GLN A 11 3.53 -1.05 14.13
N HIS A 12 4.01 -2.15 14.70
CA HIS A 12 5.28 -2.75 14.29
C HIS A 12 5.27 -3.19 12.83
N ILE A 13 4.19 -3.83 12.37
CA ILE A 13 4.10 -4.37 11.01
C ILE A 13 3.89 -3.27 9.97
N ALA A 14 2.92 -2.37 10.18
CA ALA A 14 2.46 -1.46 9.13
C ALA A 14 2.98 -0.01 9.26
N SER A 15 3.74 0.29 10.30
CA SER A 15 4.35 1.61 10.54
C SER A 15 5.87 1.49 10.71
N ARG A 16 6.32 0.87 11.79
CA ARG A 16 7.74 0.72 12.10
C ARG A 16 8.51 -0.11 11.06
N GLY A 17 7.94 -1.23 10.60
CA GLY A 17 8.56 -2.10 9.60
C GLY A 17 8.91 -1.37 8.31
N PRO A 18 7.94 -0.73 7.62
CA PRO A 18 8.18 0.08 6.43
C PRO A 18 9.24 1.17 6.64
N PHE A 19 9.21 1.86 7.78
CA PHE A 19 10.23 2.85 8.12
C PHE A 19 11.64 2.25 8.19
N LEU A 20 11.81 1.10 8.84
CA LEU A 20 13.11 0.43 8.95
C LEU A 20 13.64 -0.05 7.59
N VAL A 21 12.75 -0.57 6.74
CA VAL A 21 13.12 -0.96 5.37
C VAL A 21 13.56 0.26 4.57
N ALA A 22 12.78 1.34 4.59
CA ALA A 22 13.12 2.59 3.92
C ALA A 22 14.48 3.12 4.37
N LYS A 23 14.71 3.20 5.68
CA LYS A 23 15.97 3.65 6.27
C LYS A 23 17.17 2.82 5.81
N LYS A 24 16.98 1.53 5.55
CA LYS A 24 18.06 0.63 5.10
C LYS A 24 18.33 0.72 3.61
N VAL A 25 17.27 0.86 2.79
CA VAL A 25 17.34 0.69 1.33
C VAL A 25 17.54 2.02 0.60
N LEU A 26 16.84 3.08 0.99
CA LEU A 26 16.82 4.35 0.27
C LEU A 26 18.18 5.06 0.17
N PRO A 27 19.08 5.04 1.17
CA PRO A 27 20.39 5.67 1.02
C PRO A 27 21.22 5.10 -0.13
N ALA A 28 21.12 3.80 -0.40
CA ALA A 28 21.81 3.18 -1.52
C ALA A 28 21.19 3.58 -2.87
N MET A 29 19.87 3.68 -2.95
CA MET A 29 19.16 4.18 -4.15
C MET A 29 19.54 5.64 -4.43
N ARG A 30 19.50 6.51 -3.41
CA ARG A 30 19.93 7.90 -3.50
C ARG A 30 21.36 8.03 -4.03
N LYS A 31 22.29 7.23 -3.51
CA LYS A 31 23.70 7.24 -3.96
C LYS A 31 23.84 6.87 -5.43
N ARG A 32 23.00 5.95 -5.95
CA ARG A 32 22.99 5.57 -7.37
C ARG A 32 22.28 6.60 -8.25
N GLY A 33 21.45 7.48 -7.67
CA GLY A 33 20.56 8.37 -8.41
C GLY A 33 19.44 7.64 -9.14
N ASP A 34 19.09 6.43 -8.69
CA ASP A 34 18.08 5.57 -9.33
C ASP A 34 17.49 4.56 -8.36
N GLY A 35 16.18 4.31 -8.51
CA GLY A 35 15.47 3.29 -7.77
C GLY A 35 13.97 3.57 -7.68
N SER A 36 13.23 2.53 -7.32
CA SER A 36 11.79 2.61 -7.05
C SER A 36 11.49 2.02 -5.68
N PHE A 37 10.74 2.74 -4.87
CA PHE A 37 10.33 2.31 -3.54
C PHE A 37 8.82 2.48 -3.39
N PHE A 38 8.07 1.39 -3.48
CA PHE A 38 6.62 1.42 -3.50
C PHE A 38 6.02 0.80 -2.24
N PHE A 39 5.08 1.51 -1.64
CA PHE A 39 4.29 1.01 -0.53
C PHE A 39 3.03 0.32 -1.04
N SER A 40 2.86 -0.96 -0.70
CA SER A 40 1.60 -1.66 -0.89
C SER A 40 0.67 -1.38 0.29
N ASN A 41 -0.37 -0.62 0.05
CA ASN A 41 -1.31 -0.15 1.07
C ASN A 41 -2.75 -0.56 0.76
N ASN A 42 -3.69 -0.22 1.61
CA ASN A 42 -5.11 -0.47 1.38
C ASN A 42 -5.96 0.78 1.67
N SER A 43 -7.26 0.68 1.45
CA SER A 43 -8.21 1.80 1.63
C SER A 43 -8.23 2.41 3.04
N SER A 44 -7.74 1.70 4.06
CA SER A 44 -7.64 2.25 5.42
C SER A 44 -6.55 3.31 5.56
N SER A 45 -5.65 3.43 4.59
CA SER A 45 -4.70 4.53 4.51
C SER A 45 -5.33 5.85 4.06
N LEU A 46 -6.49 5.80 3.42
CA LEU A 46 -7.18 6.98 2.91
C LEU A 46 -8.04 7.65 3.97
N ARG A 47 -8.73 6.85 4.78
CA ARG A 47 -9.58 7.35 5.88
C ARG A 47 -9.88 6.26 6.91
N GLY A 48 -10.16 6.69 8.15
CA GLY A 48 -10.69 5.81 9.18
C GLY A 48 -12.10 5.32 8.83
N ARG A 49 -12.35 4.04 9.11
CA ARG A 49 -13.67 3.41 8.99
C ARG A 49 -13.89 2.45 10.14
N LYS A 50 -15.15 2.27 10.55
CA LYS A 50 -15.51 1.16 11.43
C LYS A 50 -15.17 -0.15 10.73
N ARG A 51 -14.39 -1.00 11.37
CA ARG A 51 -13.99 -2.31 10.89
C ARG A 51 -14.53 -3.40 11.81
N MET A 52 -14.61 -4.62 11.28
CA MET A 52 -14.92 -5.79 12.07
C MET A 52 -13.81 -6.11 13.06
N THR A 53 -14.14 -6.82 14.11
CA THR A 53 -13.17 -7.29 15.11
C THR A 53 -12.01 -8.05 14.46
N GLY A 54 -10.79 -7.83 14.96
CA GLY A 54 -9.58 -8.50 14.47
C GLY A 54 -8.85 -7.83 13.30
N GLN A 55 -9.34 -6.69 12.79
CA GLN A 55 -8.70 -5.96 11.70
C GLN A 55 -7.75 -4.86 12.21
N SER A 56 -6.94 -5.18 13.19
CA SER A 56 -6.01 -4.24 13.84
C SER A 56 -4.94 -3.65 12.91
N LEU A 57 -4.52 -4.39 11.88
CA LEU A 57 -3.52 -3.94 10.91
C LEU A 57 -3.94 -2.72 10.08
N TYR A 58 -5.21 -2.35 10.13
CA TYR A 58 -5.71 -1.19 9.38
C TYR A 58 -5.37 0.16 10.02
N TYR A 59 -5.29 0.24 11.34
CA TYR A 59 -5.06 1.51 12.04
C TYR A 59 -3.75 2.23 11.63
N PRO A 60 -2.60 1.56 11.54
CA PRO A 60 -1.34 2.23 11.21
C PRO A 60 -1.12 2.46 9.70
N ARG A 61 -2.06 2.06 8.84
CA ARG A 61 -1.93 2.24 7.38
C ARG A 61 -1.89 3.71 6.95
N VAL A 62 -2.53 4.59 7.72
CA VAL A 62 -2.43 6.04 7.52
C VAL A 62 -0.99 6.53 7.71
N MET A 63 -0.28 6.00 8.72
CA MET A 63 1.14 6.31 8.96
C MET A 63 2.03 5.89 7.79
N MET A 64 1.76 4.71 7.20
CA MET A 64 2.50 4.25 6.01
C MET A 64 2.30 5.20 4.81
N ARG A 65 1.08 5.71 4.61
CA ARG A 65 0.79 6.71 3.57
C ARG A 65 1.55 8.02 3.82
N THR A 66 1.54 8.52 5.05
CA THR A 66 2.28 9.73 5.43
C THR A 66 3.79 9.53 5.23
N LEU A 67 4.32 8.38 5.60
CA LEU A 67 5.73 8.04 5.36
C LEU A 67 6.06 8.07 3.86
N ALA A 68 5.20 7.52 3.01
CA ALA A 68 5.40 7.56 1.55
C ALA A 68 5.47 9.00 1.03
N GLN A 69 4.61 9.91 1.52
CA GLN A 69 4.61 11.32 1.14
C GLN A 69 5.91 12.03 1.55
N VAL A 70 6.35 11.86 2.79
CA VAL A 70 7.62 12.43 3.29
C VAL A 70 8.80 11.92 2.48
N LEU A 71 8.87 10.62 2.21
CA LEU A 71 9.95 10.03 1.44
C LEU A 71 9.92 10.43 -0.04
N THR A 72 8.74 10.72 -0.60
CA THR A 72 8.61 11.30 -1.94
C THR A 72 9.30 12.66 -1.99
N GLU A 73 9.01 13.55 -1.05
CA GLU A 73 9.66 14.88 -0.99
C GLU A 73 11.17 14.78 -0.79
N GLU A 74 11.62 13.85 0.07
CA GLU A 74 13.04 13.72 0.41
C GLU A 74 13.87 13.06 -0.70
N TYR A 75 13.30 12.15 -1.51
CA TYR A 75 14.08 11.29 -2.39
C TYR A 75 13.84 11.51 -3.89
N SER A 76 12.75 12.17 -4.30
CA SER A 76 12.43 12.35 -5.73
C SER A 76 13.50 13.13 -6.47
N GLU A 77 14.00 14.24 -5.92
CA GLU A 77 15.08 15.05 -6.52
C GLU A 77 16.40 14.27 -6.68
N HIS A 78 16.54 13.16 -5.96
CA HIS A 78 17.68 12.26 -6.06
C HIS A 78 17.47 11.09 -7.01
N GLY A 79 16.43 11.14 -7.84
CA GLY A 79 16.14 10.11 -8.83
C GLY A 79 15.53 8.83 -8.28
N VAL A 80 14.97 8.84 -7.06
CA VAL A 80 14.27 7.69 -6.46
C VAL A 80 12.77 7.90 -6.52
N HIS A 81 12.07 7.03 -7.25
CA HIS A 81 10.62 7.08 -7.37
C HIS A 81 9.95 6.42 -6.17
N VAL A 82 9.31 7.21 -5.34
CA VAL A 82 8.51 6.71 -4.19
C VAL A 82 7.03 6.85 -4.51
N ALA A 83 6.25 5.79 -4.28
CA ALA A 83 4.80 5.83 -4.45
C ALA A 83 4.05 4.99 -3.42
N ASN A 84 2.82 5.41 -3.10
CA ASN A 84 1.86 4.67 -2.29
C ASN A 84 0.78 4.07 -3.19
N VAL A 85 0.71 2.74 -3.26
CA VAL A 85 -0.31 2.02 -4.05
C VAL A 85 -1.40 1.53 -3.10
N VAL A 86 -2.59 2.08 -3.26
CA VAL A 86 -3.77 1.72 -2.48
C VAL A 86 -4.55 0.63 -3.21
N ILE A 87 -4.52 -0.59 -2.68
CA ILE A 87 -5.30 -1.71 -3.19
C ILE A 87 -6.63 -1.75 -2.44
N ASP A 88 -7.68 -1.28 -3.08
CA ASP A 88 -9.01 -1.08 -2.48
C ASP A 88 -9.98 -2.20 -2.87
N GLY A 89 -9.60 -3.43 -2.61
CA GLY A 89 -10.39 -4.64 -2.86
C GLY A 89 -9.75 -5.88 -2.29
N LEU A 90 -10.36 -7.03 -2.54
CA LEU A 90 -9.83 -8.34 -2.16
C LEU A 90 -8.93 -8.84 -3.29
N ILE A 91 -7.69 -9.17 -2.98
CA ILE A 91 -6.76 -9.75 -3.96
C ILE A 91 -7.05 -11.24 -4.11
N ASP A 92 -7.11 -11.72 -5.35
CA ASP A 92 -7.26 -13.14 -5.66
C ASP A 92 -6.09 -13.94 -5.07
N SER A 93 -6.44 -14.85 -4.16
CA SER A 93 -5.50 -15.72 -3.46
C SER A 93 -6.23 -16.89 -2.83
N PRO A 94 -5.53 -17.99 -2.49
CA PRO A 94 -6.15 -19.10 -1.77
C PRO A 94 -6.86 -18.70 -0.47
N GLY A 95 -6.26 -17.76 0.29
CA GLY A 95 -6.87 -17.22 1.51
C GLY A 95 -8.13 -16.40 1.24
N THR A 96 -8.16 -15.64 0.16
CA THR A 96 -9.33 -14.85 -0.25
C THR A 96 -10.48 -15.74 -0.67
N HIS A 97 -10.21 -16.82 -1.40
CA HIS A 97 -11.25 -17.79 -1.81
C HIS A 97 -11.95 -18.49 -0.64
N ALA A 98 -11.29 -18.57 0.51
CA ALA A 98 -11.92 -19.10 1.73
C ALA A 98 -12.97 -18.13 2.34
N LEU A 99 -12.93 -16.85 1.98
CA LEU A 99 -13.83 -15.83 2.53
C LEU A 99 -15.23 -15.91 1.89
N PRO A 100 -16.33 -15.96 2.69
CA PRO A 100 -17.70 -15.96 2.16
C PRO A 100 -17.96 -14.77 1.21
N ARG A 101 -17.46 -13.58 1.54
CA ARG A 101 -17.63 -12.38 0.71
C ARG A 101 -17.03 -12.54 -0.70
N ALA A 102 -15.87 -13.16 -0.82
CA ALA A 102 -15.24 -13.37 -2.13
C ALA A 102 -16.01 -14.37 -2.98
N ARG A 103 -16.58 -15.42 -2.36
CA ARG A 103 -17.42 -16.42 -3.05
C ARG A 103 -18.74 -15.85 -3.53
N GLN A 104 -19.35 -14.94 -2.76
CA GLN A 104 -20.63 -14.31 -3.08
C GLN A 104 -20.48 -13.19 -4.12
N ASN A 105 -19.30 -12.60 -4.23
CA ASN A 105 -19.05 -11.46 -5.10
C ASN A 105 -17.70 -11.63 -5.83
N PRO A 106 -17.57 -12.61 -6.72
CA PRO A 106 -16.30 -12.88 -7.42
C PRO A 106 -15.82 -11.72 -8.27
N GLU A 107 -16.73 -10.87 -8.76
CA GLU A 107 -16.42 -9.65 -9.51
C GLU A 107 -15.73 -8.54 -8.68
N GLN A 108 -15.72 -8.68 -7.36
CA GLN A 108 -15.02 -7.78 -6.43
C GLN A 108 -13.60 -8.24 -6.11
N VAL A 109 -13.18 -9.39 -6.66
CA VAL A 109 -11.86 -9.96 -6.44
C VAL A 109 -10.89 -9.45 -7.51
N MET A 110 -9.76 -8.91 -7.06
CA MET A 110 -8.78 -8.26 -7.93
C MET A 110 -7.75 -9.26 -8.44
N ASN A 111 -7.49 -9.25 -9.72
CA ASN A 111 -6.46 -10.09 -10.34
C ASN A 111 -5.05 -9.62 -9.91
N PRO A 112 -4.24 -10.47 -9.25
CA PRO A 112 -2.92 -10.10 -8.75
C PRO A 112 -1.93 -9.77 -9.89
N VAL A 113 -2.07 -10.38 -11.06
CA VAL A 113 -1.23 -10.07 -12.23
C VAL A 113 -1.48 -8.63 -12.68
N LYS A 114 -2.74 -8.19 -12.71
CA LYS A 114 -3.09 -6.80 -13.08
C LYS A 114 -2.63 -5.78 -12.04
N ILE A 115 -2.61 -6.16 -10.78
CA ILE A 115 -1.99 -5.34 -9.72
C ILE A 115 -0.47 -5.24 -9.97
N ALA A 116 0.20 -6.35 -10.27
CA ALA A 116 1.64 -6.35 -10.57
C ALA A 116 1.99 -5.50 -11.81
N GLU A 117 1.16 -5.55 -12.86
CA GLU A 117 1.30 -4.68 -14.04
C GLU A 117 1.22 -3.19 -13.66
N ALA A 118 0.37 -2.81 -12.71
CA ALA A 118 0.28 -1.43 -12.22
C ALA A 118 1.57 -1.01 -11.48
N PHE A 119 2.17 -1.88 -10.66
CA PHE A 119 3.48 -1.62 -10.05
C PHE A 119 4.59 -1.50 -11.08
N TYR A 120 4.58 -2.36 -12.11
CA TYR A 120 5.56 -2.30 -13.18
C TYR A 120 5.41 -1.00 -14.00
N TYR A 121 4.18 -0.57 -14.28
CA TYR A 121 3.91 0.71 -14.91
C TYR A 121 4.53 1.87 -14.13
N LEU A 122 4.33 1.92 -12.80
CA LEU A 122 4.95 2.94 -11.95
C LEU A 122 6.49 2.91 -12.06
N HIS A 123 7.07 1.70 -12.03
CA HIS A 123 8.52 1.52 -12.11
C HIS A 123 9.11 2.04 -13.42
N THR A 124 8.38 1.92 -14.53
CA THR A 124 8.85 2.28 -15.86
C THR A 124 8.43 3.68 -16.31
N GLN A 125 7.77 4.46 -15.44
CA GLN A 125 7.37 5.84 -15.78
C GLN A 125 8.57 6.72 -16.07
N ASP A 126 8.40 7.61 -17.06
CA ASP A 126 9.35 8.68 -17.32
C ASP A 126 9.51 9.59 -16.10
N ARG A 127 10.73 10.02 -15.83
CA ARG A 127 11.07 10.84 -14.65
C ARG A 127 10.34 12.18 -14.62
N SER A 128 9.86 12.68 -15.74
CA SER A 128 9.13 13.96 -15.84
C SER A 128 7.66 13.85 -15.39
N VAL A 129 7.12 12.61 -15.19
CA VAL A 129 5.70 12.36 -14.92
C VAL A 129 5.46 11.25 -13.92
N TRP A 130 6.16 11.24 -12.81
CA TRP A 130 5.98 10.22 -11.78
C TRP A 130 4.65 10.31 -11.04
N THR A 131 3.99 9.17 -10.87
CA THR A 131 2.81 9.00 -10.03
C THR A 131 3.22 8.65 -8.60
N HIS A 132 2.81 9.41 -7.61
CA HIS A 132 3.17 9.20 -6.21
C HIS A 132 2.08 8.54 -5.37
N GLU A 133 0.83 8.57 -5.83
CA GLU A 133 -0.26 7.82 -5.23
C GLU A 133 -1.16 7.24 -6.32
N LEU A 134 -1.42 5.93 -6.25
CA LEU A 134 -2.29 5.21 -7.18
C LEU A 134 -3.30 4.37 -6.40
N GLN A 135 -4.58 4.52 -6.71
CA GLN A 135 -5.64 3.70 -6.14
C GLN A 135 -6.17 2.72 -7.18
N LEU A 136 -6.20 1.44 -6.82
CA LEU A 136 -6.76 0.36 -7.62
C LEU A 136 -8.03 -0.17 -6.95
N THR A 137 -9.16 -0.07 -7.63
CA THR A 137 -10.47 -0.49 -7.11
C THR A 137 -11.20 -1.30 -8.18
N PRO A 138 -11.82 -2.46 -7.86
CA PRO A 138 -12.68 -3.18 -8.80
C PRO A 138 -13.85 -2.30 -9.28
N VAL A 139 -14.24 -2.42 -10.54
CA VAL A 139 -15.34 -1.63 -11.12
C VAL A 139 -16.67 -1.79 -10.37
N SER A 140 -16.91 -2.96 -9.78
CA SER A 140 -18.10 -3.29 -9.01
C SER A 140 -18.08 -2.74 -7.57
N VAL A 141 -17.00 -2.09 -7.14
CA VAL A 141 -16.83 -1.57 -5.78
C VAL A 141 -16.75 -0.05 -5.82
N LYS A 142 -17.51 0.62 -4.94
CA LYS A 142 -17.39 2.06 -4.77
C LYS A 142 -16.01 2.39 -4.18
N PRO A 143 -15.22 3.27 -4.81
CA PRO A 143 -13.93 3.68 -4.29
C PRO A 143 -13.98 4.24 -2.88
N SER A 144 -12.94 3.99 -2.09
CA SER A 144 -12.89 4.29 -0.66
C SER A 144 -12.39 5.69 -0.29
N TYR A 145 -12.11 6.53 -1.25
CA TYR A 145 -11.72 7.93 -1.01
C TYR A 145 -12.84 8.85 -0.55
#